data_e3691aec4b79bcf9d6977f832334fc78
#
_entry.id   e3691aec4b79bcf9d6977f832334fc78
#
_cell.length_a   1.000
_cell.length_b   1.000
_cell.length_c   1.000
_cell.angle_alpha   90.00
_cell.angle_beta   90.00
_cell.angle_gamma   90.00
#
_symmetry.space_group_name_H-M   'P 1'
#
loop_
_entity.id
_entity.type
_entity.pdbx_description
1 polymer ?
#
loop_
_entity_poly.entity_id
_entity_poly.type
_entity_poly.pdbx_seq_one_letter_code
_entity_poly.pdbx_strand_id
1 'polypeptide(L)'
;MRNFTPIDNDIKRIFFDDSNDLDYGDFAVYTYILMFIQFSENGRDGKPNGKQGYCYKTKIAMRSDLRISKGKLNRHIDNLKKFGFIGFREVKNKYGGQPLEEYRLSDEWKKLL
;
A
#
# COMPACT_ATOMS: atom_id res chain seq x y z
N MET A 1 12.18 -12.80 16.30
CA MET A 1 10.80 -13.22 15.96
C MET A 1 10.31 -12.42 14.77
N ARG A 2 9.71 -13.07 13.82
CA ARG A 2 9.13 -12.39 12.66
C ARG A 2 7.81 -11.76 13.01
N ASN A 3 7.65 -10.49 12.65
CA ASN A 3 6.33 -9.90 12.67
C ASN A 3 5.50 -10.50 11.53
N PHE A 4 4.32 -10.95 11.87
CA PHE A 4 3.41 -11.55 10.91
C PHE A 4 2.11 -10.77 10.89
N THR A 5 1.73 -10.27 9.72
CA THR A 5 0.46 -9.59 9.53
C THR A 5 -0.42 -10.47 8.63
N PRO A 6 -1.45 -11.10 9.18
CA PRO A 6 -2.31 -11.97 8.38
C PRO A 6 -3.14 -11.12 7.41
N ILE A 7 -3.36 -11.68 6.22
CA ILE A 7 -4.27 -11.10 5.24
C ILE A 7 -5.66 -11.69 5.49
N ASP A 8 -6.65 -10.81 5.59
CA ASP A 8 -8.05 -11.19 5.78
C ASP A 8 -8.50 -12.13 4.64
N ASN A 9 -9.21 -13.20 4.99
CA ASN A 9 -9.72 -14.15 4.00
C ASN A 9 -10.71 -13.52 3.03
N ASP A 10 -11.50 -12.56 3.48
CA ASP A 10 -12.44 -11.85 2.62
C ASP A 10 -11.71 -11.00 1.57
N ILE A 11 -10.57 -10.42 1.93
CA ILE A 11 -9.70 -9.71 0.98
C ILE A 11 -9.23 -10.68 -0.10
N LYS A 12 -8.74 -11.85 0.29
CA LYS A 12 -8.29 -12.87 -0.68
C LYS A 12 -9.42 -13.27 -1.63
N ARG A 13 -10.62 -13.47 -1.12
CA ARG A 13 -11.78 -13.82 -1.93
C ARG A 13 -12.07 -12.75 -2.98
N ILE A 14 -12.01 -11.48 -2.61
CA ILE A 14 -12.27 -10.37 -3.54
C ILE A 14 -11.20 -10.33 -4.64
N PHE A 15 -9.92 -10.45 -4.29
CA PHE A 15 -8.85 -10.42 -5.28
C PHE A 15 -8.88 -11.58 -6.27
N PHE A 16 -9.37 -12.74 -5.83
CA PHE A 16 -9.41 -13.95 -6.67
C PHE A 16 -10.79 -14.21 -7.27
N ASP A 17 -11.73 -13.28 -7.16
CA ASP A 17 -13.03 -13.36 -7.80
C ASP A 17 -12.92 -12.81 -9.22
N ASP A 18 -13.20 -13.66 -10.22
CA ASP A 18 -13.10 -13.32 -11.64
C ASP A 18 -14.06 -12.20 -12.06
N SER A 19 -15.10 -11.93 -11.28
CA SER A 19 -16.05 -10.84 -11.57
C SER A 19 -15.51 -9.45 -11.26
N ASN A 20 -14.39 -9.36 -10.53
CA ASN A 20 -13.75 -8.09 -10.20
C ASN A 20 -12.64 -7.77 -11.21
N ASP A 21 -12.41 -6.48 -11.45
CA ASP A 21 -11.33 -6.00 -12.31
C ASP A 21 -9.97 -5.95 -11.60
N LEU A 22 -9.82 -6.75 -10.57
CA LEU A 22 -8.57 -6.88 -9.82
C LEU A 22 -7.74 -8.03 -10.37
N ASP A 23 -6.42 -7.90 -10.33
CA ASP A 23 -5.50 -8.92 -10.81
C ASP A 23 -4.42 -9.25 -9.79
N TYR A 24 -3.54 -10.19 -10.15
CA TYR A 24 -2.44 -10.59 -9.27
C TYR A 24 -1.48 -9.45 -8.94
N GLY A 25 -1.28 -8.53 -9.88
CA GLY A 25 -0.44 -7.36 -9.65
C GLY A 25 -1.03 -6.44 -8.59
N ASP A 26 -2.34 -6.26 -8.60
CA ASP A 26 -3.04 -5.48 -7.56
C ASP A 26 -2.83 -6.13 -6.19
N PHE A 27 -2.96 -7.44 -6.12
CA PHE A 27 -2.74 -8.20 -4.87
C PHE A 27 -1.29 -8.09 -4.40
N ALA A 28 -0.33 -8.20 -5.32
CA ALA A 28 1.09 -8.09 -4.99
C ALA A 28 1.43 -6.70 -4.42
N VAL A 29 0.92 -5.64 -5.03
CA VAL A 29 1.14 -4.28 -4.53
C VAL A 29 0.46 -4.07 -3.18
N TYR A 30 -0.76 -4.57 -3.01
CA TYR A 30 -1.46 -4.51 -1.73
C TYR A 30 -0.67 -5.19 -0.61
N THR A 31 -0.20 -6.41 -0.85
CA THR A 31 0.58 -7.15 0.15
C THR A 31 1.90 -6.48 0.46
N TYR A 32 2.56 -5.88 -0.54
CA TYR A 32 3.77 -5.12 -0.33
C TYR A 32 3.51 -3.92 0.60
N ILE A 33 2.47 -3.15 0.33
CA ILE A 33 2.10 -2.00 1.17
C ILE A 33 1.82 -2.47 2.59
N LEU A 34 1.03 -3.54 2.75
CA LEU A 34 0.69 -4.12 4.05
C LEU A 34 1.93 -4.53 4.84
N MET A 35 2.91 -5.16 4.17
CA MET A 35 4.15 -5.62 4.81
C MET A 35 4.99 -4.49 5.38
N PHE A 36 4.90 -3.30 4.81
CA PHE A 36 5.75 -2.16 5.17
C PHE A 36 4.99 -1.01 5.83
N ILE A 37 3.81 -1.29 6.38
CA ILE A 37 3.10 -0.33 7.24
C ILE A 37 3.88 -0.15 8.54
N GLN A 38 4.10 1.10 8.92
CA GLN A 38 4.68 1.40 10.23
C GLN A 38 3.57 1.36 11.29
N PHE A 39 3.59 0.38 12.16
CA PHE A 39 2.60 0.26 13.23
C PHE A 39 3.01 1.04 14.48
N SER A 40 4.29 1.27 14.68
CA SER A 40 4.82 2.04 15.81
C SER A 40 4.71 3.54 15.56
N GLU A 41 4.48 4.30 16.61
CA GLU A 41 4.56 5.78 16.59
C GLU A 41 5.94 6.27 16.18
N ASN A 42 6.99 5.53 16.53
CA ASN A 42 8.37 5.91 16.31
C ASN A 42 8.96 5.22 15.08
N GLY A 43 9.86 5.94 14.39
CA GLY A 43 10.69 5.38 13.32
C GLY A 43 11.84 4.55 13.88
N ARG A 44 12.77 4.15 12.99
CA ARG A 44 13.96 3.34 13.34
C ARG A 44 14.86 4.00 14.37
N ASP A 45 14.91 5.33 14.36
CA ASP A 45 15.74 6.10 15.31
C ASP A 45 15.10 6.22 16.71
N GLY A 46 13.94 5.58 16.92
CA GLY A 46 13.22 5.64 18.19
C GLY A 46 12.46 6.93 18.41
N LYS A 47 12.36 7.79 17.40
CA LYS A 47 11.67 9.09 17.51
C LYS A 47 10.39 9.11 16.69
N PRO A 48 9.35 9.86 17.15
CA PRO A 48 8.13 10.05 16.37
C PRO A 48 8.45 10.67 15.00
N ASN A 49 7.88 10.11 13.93
CA ASN A 49 8.10 10.58 12.56
C ASN A 49 6.80 10.90 11.80
N GLY A 50 5.63 10.78 12.46
CA GLY A 50 4.34 11.06 11.84
C GLY A 50 3.89 10.02 10.80
N LYS A 51 4.53 8.87 10.73
CA LYS A 51 4.25 7.84 9.72
C LYS A 51 3.50 6.63 10.26
N GLN A 52 3.05 6.67 11.50
CA GLN A 52 2.28 5.57 12.06
C GLN A 52 1.03 5.30 11.22
N GLY A 53 0.82 4.04 10.85
CA GLY A 53 -0.29 3.61 10.02
C GLY A 53 -0.07 3.76 8.52
N TYR A 54 1.07 4.31 8.11
CA TYR A 54 1.42 4.50 6.69
C TYR A 54 2.56 3.59 6.27
N CYS A 55 2.55 3.20 5.00
CA CYS A 55 3.65 2.49 4.38
C CYS A 55 4.86 3.43 4.28
N TYR A 56 6.01 2.99 4.78
CA TYR A 56 7.22 3.81 4.77
C TYR A 56 8.08 3.65 3.52
N LYS A 57 7.70 2.76 2.61
CA LYS A 57 8.40 2.57 1.34
C LYS A 57 7.91 3.58 0.30
N THR A 58 8.85 4.13 -0.46
CA THR A 58 8.55 5.03 -1.57
C THR A 58 8.12 4.26 -2.80
N LYS A 59 7.50 4.93 -3.77
CA LYS A 59 7.18 4.33 -5.07
C LYS A 59 8.43 3.81 -5.78
N ILE A 60 9.57 4.50 -5.65
CA ILE A 60 10.83 4.06 -6.25
C ILE A 60 11.25 2.72 -5.65
N ALA A 61 11.17 2.58 -4.33
CA ALA A 61 11.49 1.33 -3.65
C ALA A 61 10.51 0.21 -4.05
N MET A 62 9.22 0.51 -4.16
CA MET A 62 8.21 -0.47 -4.60
C MET A 62 8.51 -1.00 -5.99
N ARG A 63 8.85 -0.12 -6.93
CA ARG A 63 9.19 -0.52 -8.31
C ARG A 63 10.41 -1.43 -8.34
N SER A 64 11.43 -1.07 -7.59
CA SER A 64 12.65 -1.86 -7.51
C SER A 64 12.40 -3.24 -6.90
N ASP A 65 11.69 -3.28 -5.78
CA ASP A 65 11.44 -4.53 -5.05
C ASP A 65 10.49 -5.45 -5.80
N LEU A 66 9.45 -4.89 -6.42
CA LEU A 66 8.45 -5.65 -7.18
C LEU A 66 8.87 -5.88 -8.64
N ARG A 67 9.94 -5.22 -9.10
CA ARG A 67 10.44 -5.32 -10.48
C ARG A 67 9.39 -4.99 -11.52
N ILE A 68 8.68 -3.91 -11.31
CA ILE A 68 7.65 -3.43 -12.25
C ILE A 68 7.92 -2.01 -12.70
N SER A 69 7.35 -1.66 -13.85
CA SER A 69 7.46 -0.31 -14.39
C SER A 69 6.63 0.69 -13.59
N LYS A 70 6.98 1.97 -13.74
CA LYS A 70 6.22 3.07 -13.13
C LYS A 70 4.74 3.03 -13.53
N GLY A 71 4.47 2.81 -14.82
CA GLY A 71 3.09 2.77 -15.32
C GLY A 71 2.28 1.64 -14.72
N LYS A 72 2.86 0.44 -14.60
CA LYS A 72 2.20 -0.69 -13.96
C LYS A 72 1.95 -0.45 -12.48
N LEU A 73 2.94 0.07 -11.76
CA LEU A 73 2.76 0.40 -10.34
C LEU A 73 1.62 1.39 -10.15
N ASN A 74 1.61 2.48 -10.92
CA ASN A 74 0.57 3.50 -10.81
C ASN A 74 -0.82 2.91 -11.11
N ARG A 75 -0.94 2.03 -12.10
CA ARG A 75 -2.21 1.36 -12.42
C ARG A 75 -2.70 0.52 -11.24
N HIS A 76 -1.83 -0.26 -10.62
CA HIS A 76 -2.19 -1.09 -9.48
C HIS A 76 -2.59 -0.24 -8.27
N ILE A 77 -1.85 0.83 -8.00
CA ILE A 77 -2.20 1.76 -6.92
C ILE A 77 -3.57 2.41 -7.17
N ASP A 78 -3.83 2.85 -8.40
CA ASP A 78 -5.12 3.44 -8.75
C ASP A 78 -6.27 2.45 -8.56
N ASN A 79 -6.08 1.18 -8.94
CA ASN A 79 -7.07 0.14 -8.71
C ASN A 79 -7.30 -0.10 -7.22
N LEU A 80 -6.26 -0.15 -6.42
CA LEU A 80 -6.38 -0.33 -4.97
C LEU A 80 -7.13 0.83 -4.32
N LYS A 81 -6.89 2.05 -4.76
CA LYS A 81 -7.62 3.23 -4.31
C LYS A 81 -9.11 3.13 -4.70
N LYS A 82 -9.37 2.79 -5.96
CA LYS A 82 -10.72 2.69 -6.52
C LYS A 82 -11.58 1.69 -5.76
N PHE A 83 -11.03 0.53 -5.44
CA PHE A 83 -11.76 -0.53 -4.74
C PHE A 83 -11.74 -0.37 -3.21
N GLY A 84 -11.07 0.64 -2.69
CA GLY A 84 -11.11 0.95 -1.27
C GLY A 84 -10.19 0.13 -0.39
N PHE A 85 -9.13 -0.48 -0.96
CA PHE A 85 -8.14 -1.24 -0.18
C PHE A 85 -7.11 -0.36 0.49
N ILE A 86 -6.79 0.79 -0.12
CA ILE A 86 -5.81 1.72 0.41
C ILE A 86 -6.36 3.14 0.37
N GLY A 87 -5.93 3.95 1.34
CA GLY A 87 -6.04 5.39 1.31
C GLY A 87 -4.65 6.00 1.11
N PHE A 88 -4.59 7.30 0.95
CA PHE A 88 -3.32 7.97 0.73
C PHE A 88 -3.35 9.39 1.27
N ARG A 89 -2.16 9.94 1.44
CA ARG A 89 -1.95 11.37 1.68
C ARG A 89 -0.77 11.85 0.87
N GLU A 90 -0.76 13.14 0.51
CA GLU A 90 0.39 13.77 -0.10
C GLU A 90 1.27 14.38 0.97
N VAL A 91 2.59 14.20 0.81
CA VAL A 91 3.59 14.79 1.68
C VAL A 91 4.57 15.58 0.84
N LYS A 92 5.09 16.68 1.43
CA LYS A 92 6.07 17.50 0.75
C LYS A 92 7.34 16.70 0.49
N ASN A 93 7.83 16.78 -0.76
CA ASN A 93 9.12 16.21 -1.11
C ASN A 93 10.23 17.16 -0.63
N LYS A 94 11.01 16.72 0.36
CA LYS A 94 12.07 17.54 0.95
C LYS A 94 13.19 17.88 -0.02
N TYR A 95 13.29 17.16 -1.13
CA TYR A 95 14.28 17.42 -2.18
C TYR A 95 13.71 18.27 -3.31
N GLY A 96 12.48 18.78 -3.18
CA GLY A 96 11.79 19.54 -4.23
C GLY A 96 11.07 18.62 -5.22
N GLY A 97 10.41 19.22 -6.21
CA GLY A 97 9.65 18.50 -7.21
C GLY A 97 8.24 18.14 -6.77
N GLN A 98 7.69 17.09 -7.37
CA GLN A 98 6.31 16.67 -7.11
C GLN A 98 6.15 16.17 -5.68
N PRO A 99 4.97 16.42 -5.04
CA PRO A 99 4.65 15.80 -3.76
C PRO A 99 4.74 14.28 -3.82
N LEU A 100 5.13 13.66 -2.72
CA LEU A 100 5.15 12.21 -2.58
C LEU A 100 3.83 11.73 -2.01
N GLU A 101 3.41 10.54 -2.41
CA GLU A 101 2.25 9.89 -1.81
C GLU A 101 2.70 8.86 -0.78
N GLU A 102 2.00 8.82 0.35
CA GLU A 102 2.13 7.77 1.35
C GLU A 102 0.81 7.04 1.46
N TYR A 103 0.86 5.73 1.62
CA TYR A 103 -0.31 4.85 1.56
C TYR A 103 -0.62 4.24 2.91
N ARG A 104 -1.90 4.11 3.22
CA ARG A 104 -2.43 3.44 4.41
C ARG A 104 -3.44 2.39 4.00
N LEU A 105 -3.74 1.48 4.88
CA LEU A 105 -4.81 0.52 4.66
C LEU A 105 -6.17 1.21 4.82
N SER A 106 -7.14 0.73 4.08
CA SER A 106 -8.52 1.21 4.14
C SER A 106 -9.47 0.03 4.21
N ASP A 107 -10.59 0.20 4.89
CA ASP A 107 -11.64 -0.81 5.03
C ASP A 107 -12.80 -0.61 4.05
N GLU A 108 -12.73 0.36 3.15
CA GLU A 108 -13.82 0.65 2.23
C GLU A 108 -14.13 -0.49 1.28
N TRP A 109 -13.15 -1.38 1.04
CA TRP A 109 -13.35 -2.60 0.24
C TRP A 109 -14.46 -3.50 0.80
N LYS A 110 -14.80 -3.38 2.07
CA LYS A 110 -15.86 -4.17 2.70
C LYS A 110 -17.22 -3.95 2.05
N LYS A 111 -17.39 -2.84 1.35
CA LYS A 111 -18.59 -2.57 0.57
C LYS A 111 -18.76 -3.51 -0.61
N LEU A 112 -17.70 -4.22 -1.01
CA LEU A 112 -17.72 -5.20 -2.10
C LEU A 112 -18.24 -6.58 -1.66
N LEU A 113 -18.40 -6.77 -0.36
CA LEU A 113 -18.89 -8.03 0.20
C LEU A 113 -20.40 -8.20 0.03
#